data_88f25120353fe066d1e863c9ed237ff0
#
_entry.id   88f25120353fe066d1e863c9ed237ff0
#
_cell.length_a   1.000
_cell.length_b   1.000
_cell.length_c   1.000
_cell.angle_alpha   90.00
_cell.angle_beta   90.00
_cell.angle_gamma   90.00
#
_symmetry.space_group_name_H-M   'P 1'
#
loop_
_entity.id
_entity.type
_entity.pdbx_description
1 polymer ?
#
loop_
_entity_poly.entity_id
_entity_poly.type
_entity_poly.pdbx_seq_one_letter_code
_entity_poly.pdbx_strand_id
1 'polypeptide(L)'
;MSDVIIVGAGPTGLMLAGELRLQGIEVVVLDKDDEPTAMVRALGIHVRTIEIMEQRGLLDRFLARGRKYPLGGFFAGIAKPAPTHLDTAHGYVLGIPQPEIDRILAEHATEVGAEIRRGKSVVDVHQDEDGVTVELSDGTTLRARYVIGCDGGRSTVRKLIGVAFPGEPSRADTLIGEVDVAMPDEELTARVAEVRETQKRFGIGPSPSGNGRYRLVVPAAEVVEDRAVPPTLDDIKRQLRAIAGTDFGVHSPQWLSRFGDATRLAEHYRRGRVFLAGDAAHIHPPMGGQGLNLGVQDAFNLGWKLAAAINGWAPHDLLDSYEAERRPVAADVLDNTRAQAVLVSTEAGPQAVRRLISELMDFDEVSRYLTEKITAISVRYDFGPGDDLLGRRVRNIGVSRGGLYDLMHAGRGLLLDQTARLSVEGWDDRVDHVVDTSTELDVPAVLLRPDGHVAWVGDTQSELNTGLARWFGSGPE
;
A
#
# COMPACT_ATOMS: atom_id res chain seq x y z
N MET A 1 24.67 16.50 3.35
CA MET A 1 24.47 15.05 3.14
C MET A 1 23.13 14.74 3.77
N SER A 2 22.16 14.32 3.01
CA SER A 2 20.84 13.95 3.55
C SER A 2 20.94 12.64 4.33
N ASP A 3 20.04 12.38 5.27
CA ASP A 3 20.00 11.08 5.94
C ASP A 3 19.46 10.00 4.98
N VAL A 4 18.41 10.33 4.21
CA VAL A 4 17.71 9.39 3.34
C VAL A 4 17.43 10.00 1.97
N ILE A 5 17.68 9.21 0.91
CA ILE A 5 17.18 9.46 -0.43
C ILE A 5 16.11 8.41 -0.75
N ILE A 6 14.92 8.86 -1.14
CA ILE A 6 13.83 8.01 -1.64
C ILE A 6 13.76 8.19 -3.15
N VAL A 7 13.77 7.08 -3.90
CA VAL A 7 13.66 7.10 -5.36
C VAL A 7 12.25 6.68 -5.77
N GLY A 8 11.48 7.63 -6.29
CA GLY A 8 10.07 7.50 -6.67
C GLY A 8 9.13 8.31 -5.77
N ALA A 9 8.45 9.32 -6.34
CA ALA A 9 7.44 10.15 -5.67
C ALA A 9 6.00 9.64 -5.94
N GLY A 10 5.81 8.31 -5.93
CA GLY A 10 4.51 7.67 -5.88
C GLY A 10 4.04 7.52 -4.42
N PRO A 11 2.83 6.93 -4.18
CA PRO A 11 2.21 6.89 -2.86
C PRO A 11 3.08 6.22 -1.79
N THR A 12 3.84 5.18 -2.15
CA THR A 12 4.77 4.50 -1.23
C THR A 12 5.92 5.42 -0.79
N GLY A 13 6.58 6.08 -1.75
CA GLY A 13 7.71 6.96 -1.43
C GLY A 13 7.28 8.23 -0.68
N LEU A 14 6.13 8.79 -1.03
CA LEU A 14 5.58 9.97 -0.36
C LEU A 14 5.13 9.66 1.08
N MET A 15 4.48 8.50 1.29
CA MET A 15 4.15 8.03 2.64
C MET A 15 5.41 7.84 3.49
N LEU A 16 6.43 7.18 2.94
CA LEU A 16 7.71 6.97 3.63
C LEU A 16 8.40 8.29 3.97
N ALA A 17 8.36 9.27 3.07
CA ALA A 17 8.92 10.59 3.31
C ALA A 17 8.25 11.28 4.51
N GLY A 18 6.90 11.23 4.59
CA GLY A 18 6.15 11.72 5.73
C GLY A 18 6.55 11.04 7.04
N GLU A 19 6.59 9.70 7.07
CA GLU A 19 6.96 8.92 8.25
C GLU A 19 8.37 9.27 8.78
N LEU A 20 9.34 9.38 7.89
CA LEU A 20 10.71 9.74 8.26
C LEU A 20 10.81 11.17 8.80
N ARG A 21 10.10 12.10 8.17
CA ARG A 21 10.09 13.51 8.58
C ARG A 21 9.44 13.73 9.94
N LEU A 22 8.41 12.96 10.30
CA LEU A 22 7.81 12.97 11.65
C LEU A 22 8.84 12.65 12.74
N GLN A 23 9.88 11.88 12.40
CA GLN A 23 10.98 11.50 13.31
C GLN A 23 12.22 12.40 13.17
N GLY A 24 12.11 13.55 12.48
CA GLY A 24 13.19 14.52 12.31
C GLY A 24 14.26 14.15 11.28
N ILE A 25 14.09 13.08 10.50
CA ILE A 25 15.07 12.61 9.52
C ILE A 25 15.09 13.50 8.28
N GLU A 26 16.27 13.88 7.78
CA GLU A 26 16.42 14.65 6.53
C GLU A 26 16.18 13.77 5.30
N VAL A 27 15.13 14.09 4.52
CA VAL A 27 14.67 13.29 3.39
C VAL A 27 14.66 14.09 2.09
N VAL A 28 15.26 13.51 1.05
CA VAL A 28 15.12 13.94 -0.35
C VAL A 28 14.40 12.86 -1.13
N VAL A 29 13.28 13.21 -1.77
CA VAL A 29 12.55 12.34 -2.69
C VAL A 29 12.93 12.73 -4.12
N LEU A 30 13.40 11.75 -4.91
CA LEU A 30 13.74 11.92 -6.32
C LEU A 30 12.66 11.26 -7.18
N ASP A 31 12.18 11.96 -8.19
CA ASP A 31 11.31 11.38 -9.22
C ASP A 31 11.81 11.70 -10.61
N LYS A 32 11.75 10.71 -11.52
CA LYS A 32 12.19 10.86 -12.91
C LYS A 32 11.25 11.72 -13.73
N ASP A 33 9.96 11.76 -13.38
CA ASP A 33 8.93 12.51 -14.09
C ASP A 33 8.96 13.97 -13.62
N ASP A 34 8.85 14.93 -14.55
CA ASP A 34 8.89 16.37 -14.24
C ASP A 34 7.64 16.82 -13.47
N GLU A 35 6.51 16.17 -13.73
CA GLU A 35 5.21 16.49 -13.13
C GLU A 35 4.59 15.26 -12.44
N PRO A 36 3.70 15.46 -11.46
CA PRO A 36 2.90 14.39 -10.89
C PRO A 36 2.09 13.66 -11.96
N THR A 37 1.96 12.35 -11.83
CA THR A 37 1.17 11.57 -12.79
C THR A 37 -0.31 11.94 -12.76
N ALA A 38 -0.90 12.16 -13.92
CA ALA A 38 -2.35 12.30 -14.09
C ALA A 38 -3.04 10.94 -14.30
N MET A 39 -2.27 9.84 -14.41
CA MET A 39 -2.83 8.51 -14.69
C MET A 39 -3.49 7.92 -13.46
N VAL A 40 -4.79 7.61 -13.57
CA VAL A 40 -5.55 6.94 -12.50
C VAL A 40 -5.31 5.43 -12.59
N ARG A 41 -4.30 4.92 -11.90
CA ARG A 41 -4.01 3.48 -11.82
C ARG A 41 -4.79 2.82 -10.69
N ALA A 42 -4.73 3.35 -9.49
CA ALA A 42 -5.53 2.91 -8.34
C ALA A 42 -6.78 3.79 -8.16
N LEU A 43 -7.85 3.18 -7.64
CA LEU A 43 -9.17 3.78 -7.50
C LEU A 43 -9.59 4.00 -6.04
N GLY A 44 -8.75 3.63 -5.08
CA GLY A 44 -9.11 3.80 -3.68
C GLY A 44 -8.13 3.14 -2.70
N ILE A 45 -8.43 3.38 -1.44
CA ILE A 45 -7.69 2.83 -0.32
C ILE A 45 -8.59 1.92 0.53
N HIS A 46 -7.99 0.83 1.02
CA HIS A 46 -8.64 -0.18 1.84
C HIS A 46 -8.59 0.17 3.33
N VAL A 47 -9.32 -0.60 4.13
CA VAL A 47 -9.48 -0.38 5.57
C VAL A 47 -8.15 -0.14 6.29
N ARG A 48 -7.14 -1.01 6.12
CA ARG A 48 -5.85 -0.81 6.81
C ARG A 48 -5.16 0.48 6.42
N THR A 49 -5.22 0.87 5.15
CA THR A 49 -4.66 2.16 4.70
C THR A 49 -5.46 3.35 5.26
N ILE A 50 -6.79 3.23 5.37
CA ILE A 50 -7.64 4.25 6.01
C ILE A 50 -7.23 4.41 7.49
N GLU A 51 -7.04 3.32 8.21
CA GLU A 51 -6.55 3.33 9.59
C GLU A 51 -5.16 3.97 9.72
N ILE A 52 -4.25 3.72 8.77
CA ILE A 52 -2.93 4.37 8.72
C ILE A 52 -3.07 5.88 8.54
N MET A 53 -3.97 6.32 7.65
CA MET A 53 -4.23 7.77 7.47
C MET A 53 -4.81 8.39 8.75
N GLU A 54 -5.67 7.68 9.47
CA GLU A 54 -6.19 8.13 10.77
C GLU A 54 -5.08 8.20 11.82
N GLN A 55 -4.22 7.17 11.93
CA GLN A 55 -3.07 7.16 12.84
C GLN A 55 -2.07 8.30 12.60
N ARG A 56 -2.13 8.97 11.47
CA ARG A 56 -1.28 10.13 11.12
C ARG A 56 -2.04 11.45 11.04
N GLY A 57 -3.33 11.46 11.45
CA GLY A 57 -4.16 12.67 11.41
C GLY A 57 -4.47 13.16 10.00
N LEU A 58 -4.36 12.28 9.00
CA LEU A 58 -4.59 12.62 7.58
C LEU A 58 -5.98 12.25 7.08
N LEU A 59 -6.73 11.42 7.82
CA LEU A 59 -7.97 10.81 7.34
C LEU A 59 -8.98 11.84 6.82
N ASP A 60 -9.15 12.97 7.49
CA ASP A 60 -10.10 14.00 7.08
C ASP A 60 -9.77 14.60 5.71
N ARG A 61 -8.46 14.75 5.37
CA ARG A 61 -8.04 15.21 4.03
C ARG A 61 -8.46 14.22 2.95
N PHE A 62 -8.37 12.92 3.23
CA PHE A 62 -8.80 11.85 2.32
C PHE A 62 -10.33 11.79 2.21
N LEU A 63 -11.05 11.89 3.32
CA LEU A 63 -12.52 11.89 3.33
C LEU A 63 -13.13 13.08 2.58
N ALA A 64 -12.48 14.24 2.62
CA ALA A 64 -12.90 15.43 1.88
C ALA A 64 -12.81 15.27 0.35
N ARG A 65 -12.03 14.30 -0.15
CA ARG A 65 -11.77 14.06 -1.58
C ARG A 65 -12.28 12.72 -2.09
N GLY A 66 -12.52 11.78 -1.17
CA GLY A 66 -12.96 10.43 -1.49
C GLY A 66 -14.44 10.21 -1.24
N ARG A 67 -14.94 9.08 -1.76
CA ARG A 67 -16.30 8.61 -1.53
C ARG A 67 -16.27 7.22 -0.88
N LYS A 68 -17.05 7.04 0.19
CA LYS A 68 -17.18 5.74 0.88
C LYS A 68 -18.00 4.75 0.05
N TYR A 69 -17.51 3.52 -0.07
CA TYR A 69 -18.19 2.40 -0.70
C TYR A 69 -18.24 1.20 0.25
N PRO A 70 -19.35 0.42 0.25
CA PRO A 70 -19.43 -0.80 1.07
C PRO A 70 -18.34 -1.81 0.69
N LEU A 71 -17.95 -2.66 1.64
CA LEU A 71 -16.93 -3.72 1.46
C LEU A 71 -17.43 -4.96 0.69
N GLY A 72 -18.50 -4.86 -0.08
CA GLY A 72 -19.00 -5.96 -0.90
C GLY A 72 -18.30 -6.08 -2.25
N GLY A 73 -18.16 -7.31 -2.76
CA GLY A 73 -17.74 -7.57 -4.14
C GLY A 73 -16.23 -7.46 -4.43
N PHE A 74 -15.38 -7.38 -3.44
CA PHE A 74 -13.94 -7.22 -3.63
C PHE A 74 -13.22 -8.52 -4.02
N PHE A 75 -13.68 -9.68 -3.56
CA PHE A 75 -13.05 -10.95 -3.89
C PHE A 75 -13.48 -11.44 -5.28
N ALA A 76 -12.58 -11.37 -6.23
CA ALA A 76 -12.79 -11.76 -7.63
C ALA A 76 -14.06 -11.15 -8.29
N GLY A 77 -14.55 -10.01 -7.78
CA GLY A 77 -15.81 -9.41 -8.25
C GLY A 77 -17.06 -10.24 -7.94
N ILE A 78 -17.04 -11.12 -6.94
CA ILE A 78 -18.22 -11.83 -6.45
C ILE A 78 -19.01 -10.86 -5.59
N ALA A 79 -20.22 -10.50 -6.06
CA ALA A 79 -21.10 -9.59 -5.34
C ALA A 79 -21.75 -10.31 -4.15
N LYS A 80 -21.39 -9.90 -2.94
CA LYS A 80 -21.98 -10.34 -1.67
C LYS A 80 -22.16 -9.11 -0.76
N PRO A 81 -23.10 -9.17 0.20
CA PRO A 81 -23.17 -8.17 1.25
C PRO A 81 -21.83 -8.03 2.00
N ALA A 82 -21.55 -6.84 2.54
CA ALA A 82 -20.42 -6.67 3.43
C ALA A 82 -20.57 -7.59 4.66
N PRO A 83 -19.50 -8.27 5.12
CA PRO A 83 -19.57 -9.10 6.30
C PRO A 83 -19.83 -8.26 7.55
N THR A 84 -20.44 -8.89 8.55
CA THR A 84 -20.67 -8.26 9.86
C THR A 84 -19.45 -8.40 10.75
N HIS A 85 -19.34 -7.55 11.79
CA HIS A 85 -18.35 -7.68 12.86
C HIS A 85 -16.88 -7.67 12.39
N LEU A 86 -16.54 -6.84 11.40
CA LEU A 86 -15.15 -6.57 11.07
C LEU A 86 -14.47 -5.84 12.23
N ASP A 87 -13.25 -6.25 12.56
CA ASP A 87 -12.44 -5.60 13.61
C ASP A 87 -11.87 -4.27 13.10
N THR A 88 -12.74 -3.28 12.90
CA THR A 88 -12.36 -1.93 12.43
C THR A 88 -13.45 -0.92 12.74
N ALA A 89 -13.06 0.35 12.92
CA ALA A 89 -13.99 1.48 12.92
C ALA A 89 -14.41 1.92 11.50
N HIS A 90 -13.75 1.40 10.45
CA HIS A 90 -13.91 1.84 9.06
C HIS A 90 -14.39 0.71 8.13
N GLY A 91 -15.62 0.25 8.30
CA GLY A 91 -16.23 -0.82 7.49
C GLY A 91 -16.53 -0.42 6.03
N TYR A 92 -15.62 0.30 5.34
CA TYR A 92 -15.77 0.78 3.97
C TYR A 92 -14.45 0.83 3.22
N VAL A 93 -14.52 0.90 1.89
CA VAL A 93 -13.40 1.32 1.03
C VAL A 93 -13.59 2.78 0.68
N LEU A 94 -12.52 3.56 0.74
CA LEU A 94 -12.55 4.94 0.28
C LEU A 94 -12.15 4.99 -1.20
N GLY A 95 -13.12 5.22 -2.07
CA GLY A 95 -12.89 5.48 -3.49
C GLY A 95 -12.30 6.87 -3.66
N ILE A 96 -11.05 6.94 -4.09
CA ILE A 96 -10.28 8.15 -4.34
C ILE A 96 -9.26 7.87 -5.44
N PRO A 97 -9.19 8.68 -6.51
CA PRO A 97 -8.23 8.49 -7.58
C PRO A 97 -6.79 8.61 -7.08
N GLN A 98 -5.88 7.78 -7.59
CA GLN A 98 -4.46 7.82 -7.18
C GLN A 98 -3.82 9.20 -7.27
N PRO A 99 -4.02 10.05 -8.30
CA PRO A 99 -3.43 11.40 -8.31
C PRO A 99 -3.84 12.26 -7.10
N GLU A 100 -5.06 12.08 -6.55
CA GLU A 100 -5.47 12.77 -5.32
C GLU A 100 -4.78 12.20 -4.08
N ILE A 101 -4.57 10.87 -4.04
CA ILE A 101 -3.77 10.21 -2.98
C ILE A 101 -2.35 10.76 -2.99
N ASP A 102 -1.71 10.74 -4.16
CA ASP A 102 -0.34 11.22 -4.36
C ASP A 102 -0.21 12.69 -3.97
N ARG A 103 -1.22 13.54 -4.31
CA ARG A 103 -1.23 14.95 -3.96
C ARG A 103 -1.31 15.17 -2.44
N ILE A 104 -2.24 14.50 -1.75
CA ILE A 104 -2.39 14.64 -0.29
C ILE A 104 -1.12 14.20 0.43
N LEU A 105 -0.52 13.08 0.01
CA LEU A 105 0.73 12.59 0.60
C LEU A 105 1.93 13.49 0.30
N ALA A 106 2.01 14.08 -0.91
CA ALA A 106 3.06 15.03 -1.27
C ALA A 106 2.94 16.34 -0.48
N GLU A 107 1.73 16.88 -0.34
CA GLU A 107 1.44 18.04 0.50
C GLU A 107 1.89 17.77 1.93
N HIS A 108 1.47 16.65 2.53
CA HIS A 108 1.87 16.26 3.88
C HIS A 108 3.39 16.11 4.02
N ALA A 109 4.04 15.36 3.12
CA ALA A 109 5.49 15.17 3.18
C ALA A 109 6.25 16.50 3.11
N THR A 110 5.77 17.45 2.29
CA THR A 110 6.35 18.79 2.17
C THR A 110 6.08 19.64 3.41
N GLU A 111 4.87 19.61 3.97
CA GLU A 111 4.49 20.31 5.20
C GLU A 111 5.39 19.91 6.38
N VAL A 112 5.74 18.62 6.48
CA VAL A 112 6.66 18.11 7.52
C VAL A 112 8.14 18.26 7.15
N GLY A 113 8.45 18.82 5.97
CA GLY A 113 9.79 19.24 5.58
C GLY A 113 10.57 18.28 4.67
N ALA A 114 9.92 17.38 3.95
CA ALA A 114 10.58 16.59 2.90
C ALA A 114 10.84 17.45 1.65
N GLU A 115 12.00 17.27 1.03
CA GLU A 115 12.32 17.90 -0.26
C GLU A 115 11.98 16.94 -1.39
N ILE A 116 11.10 17.35 -2.33
CA ILE A 116 10.72 16.57 -3.51
C ILE A 116 11.37 17.19 -4.74
N ARG A 117 12.26 16.45 -5.41
CA ARG A 117 12.97 16.84 -6.63
C ARG A 117 12.48 16.02 -7.80
N ARG A 118 11.72 16.65 -8.69
CA ARG A 118 11.22 16.04 -9.93
C ARG A 118 12.18 16.23 -11.10
N GLY A 119 11.99 15.46 -12.19
CA GLY A 119 12.90 15.44 -13.35
C GLY A 119 14.28 14.87 -13.04
N LYS A 120 14.40 14.04 -11.99
CA LYS A 120 15.67 13.50 -11.49
C LYS A 120 15.71 11.98 -11.61
N SER A 121 16.22 11.48 -12.73
CA SER A 121 16.36 10.05 -12.99
C SER A 121 17.65 9.52 -12.38
N VAL A 122 17.53 8.48 -11.53
CA VAL A 122 18.68 7.73 -11.00
C VAL A 122 19.22 6.80 -12.07
N VAL A 123 20.52 6.83 -12.29
CA VAL A 123 21.24 5.98 -13.28
C VAL A 123 22.23 5.04 -12.62
N ASP A 124 22.74 5.36 -11.42
CA ASP A 124 23.65 4.47 -10.68
C ASP A 124 23.49 4.62 -9.16
N VAL A 125 23.85 3.55 -8.43
CA VAL A 125 23.79 3.47 -6.97
C VAL A 125 25.01 2.70 -6.46
N HIS A 126 25.87 3.35 -5.71
CA HIS A 126 27.03 2.76 -5.04
C HIS A 126 26.91 2.91 -3.53
N GLN A 127 27.28 1.90 -2.77
CA GLN A 127 27.33 1.96 -1.31
C GLN A 127 28.69 1.55 -0.76
N ASP A 128 29.06 2.17 0.32
CA ASP A 128 30.23 1.86 1.15
C ASP A 128 29.85 1.75 2.65
N GLU A 129 30.84 1.70 3.53
CA GLU A 129 30.62 1.58 4.98
C GLU A 129 29.90 2.78 5.57
N ASP A 130 30.06 3.98 4.98
CA ASP A 130 29.54 5.24 5.52
C ASP A 130 28.21 5.67 4.91
N GLY A 131 27.84 5.16 3.72
CA GLY A 131 26.60 5.60 3.07
C GLY A 131 26.39 5.06 1.66
N VAL A 132 25.49 5.73 0.96
CA VAL A 132 25.09 5.40 -0.43
C VAL A 132 25.21 6.65 -1.28
N THR A 133 25.87 6.52 -2.42
CA THR A 133 25.97 7.54 -3.47
C THR A 133 25.04 7.20 -4.59
N VAL A 134 24.21 8.15 -5.00
CA VAL A 134 23.27 8.07 -6.12
C VAL A 134 23.73 9.00 -7.22
N GLU A 135 23.87 8.47 -8.45
CA GLU A 135 24.17 9.28 -9.64
C GLU A 135 22.88 9.51 -10.43
N LEU A 136 22.68 10.76 -10.88
CA LEU A 136 21.54 11.18 -11.67
C LEU A 136 21.92 11.31 -13.14
N SER A 137 20.92 11.23 -14.03
CA SER A 137 21.12 11.32 -15.50
C SER A 137 21.73 12.64 -16.00
N ASP A 138 21.68 13.69 -15.18
CA ASP A 138 22.31 14.99 -15.46
C ASP A 138 23.78 15.08 -14.97
N GLY A 139 24.34 13.97 -14.48
CA GLY A 139 25.70 13.89 -13.92
C GLY A 139 25.81 14.36 -12.46
N THR A 140 24.73 14.81 -11.84
CA THR A 140 24.70 15.17 -10.42
C THR A 140 24.85 13.93 -9.56
N THR A 141 25.66 14.01 -8.51
CA THR A 141 25.78 12.96 -7.50
C THR A 141 25.22 13.45 -6.16
N LEU A 142 24.47 12.58 -5.49
CA LEU A 142 23.91 12.81 -4.16
C LEU A 142 24.38 11.69 -3.22
N ARG A 143 24.60 12.03 -1.95
CA ARG A 143 25.03 11.05 -0.93
C ARG A 143 24.09 11.09 0.27
N ALA A 144 23.70 9.91 0.76
CA ALA A 144 22.88 9.73 1.94
C ALA A 144 23.35 8.54 2.79
N ARG A 145 22.84 8.42 4.00
CA ARG A 145 23.09 7.24 4.86
C ARG A 145 22.35 6.00 4.34
N TYR A 146 21.14 6.20 3.78
CA TYR A 146 20.31 5.14 3.22
C TYR A 146 19.61 5.59 1.93
N VAL A 147 19.31 4.63 1.06
CA VAL A 147 18.52 4.83 -0.17
C VAL A 147 17.36 3.85 -0.19
N ILE A 148 16.15 4.32 -0.53
CA ILE A 148 14.98 3.48 -0.65
C ILE A 148 14.40 3.56 -2.07
N GLY A 149 14.38 2.40 -2.77
CA GLY A 149 13.73 2.25 -4.07
C GLY A 149 12.22 2.10 -3.91
N CYS A 150 11.48 3.15 -4.25
CA CYS A 150 10.02 3.20 -4.40
C CYS A 150 9.62 3.48 -5.86
N ASP A 151 10.49 3.11 -6.81
CA ASP A 151 10.48 3.50 -8.22
C ASP A 151 9.69 2.54 -9.13
N GLY A 152 8.77 1.79 -8.54
CA GLY A 152 7.78 1.00 -9.25
C GLY A 152 8.30 -0.34 -9.79
N GLY A 153 7.44 -1.10 -10.46
CA GLY A 153 7.70 -2.49 -10.87
C GLY A 153 8.91 -2.69 -11.79
N ARG A 154 9.31 -1.64 -12.53
CA ARG A 154 10.51 -1.64 -13.35
C ARG A 154 11.75 -1.12 -12.62
N SER A 155 11.71 -1.03 -11.32
CA SER A 155 12.71 -0.42 -10.44
C SER A 155 14.14 -0.45 -11.00
N THR A 156 14.71 0.74 -11.16
CA THR A 156 16.12 0.95 -11.49
C THR A 156 16.99 0.64 -10.28
N VAL A 157 16.56 1.07 -9.08
CA VAL A 157 17.28 0.80 -7.83
C VAL A 157 17.46 -0.69 -7.61
N ARG A 158 16.37 -1.49 -7.71
CA ARG A 158 16.46 -2.96 -7.56
C ARG A 158 17.47 -3.60 -8.50
N LYS A 159 17.48 -3.17 -9.77
CA LYS A 159 18.40 -3.69 -10.79
C LYS A 159 19.85 -3.32 -10.48
N LEU A 160 20.10 -2.08 -10.11
CA LEU A 160 21.44 -1.57 -9.80
C LEU A 160 22.06 -2.27 -8.58
N ILE A 161 21.26 -2.57 -7.56
CA ILE A 161 21.75 -3.33 -6.41
C ILE A 161 21.78 -4.85 -6.63
N GLY A 162 21.40 -5.33 -7.83
CA GLY A 162 21.47 -6.73 -8.22
C GLY A 162 20.53 -7.65 -7.44
N VAL A 163 19.35 -7.15 -6.98
CA VAL A 163 18.33 -7.98 -6.34
C VAL A 163 17.46 -8.63 -7.40
N ALA A 164 17.39 -9.97 -7.36
CA ALA A 164 16.57 -10.76 -8.25
C ALA A 164 15.07 -10.50 -8.02
N PHE A 165 14.29 -10.62 -9.11
CA PHE A 165 12.83 -10.42 -9.09
C PHE A 165 12.10 -11.64 -9.68
N PRO A 166 12.22 -12.81 -9.03
CA PRO A 166 11.60 -14.03 -9.49
C PRO A 166 10.09 -13.97 -9.51
N GLY A 167 9.47 -14.81 -10.32
CA GLY A 167 8.03 -14.94 -10.43
C GLY A 167 7.57 -15.20 -11.86
N GLU A 168 6.31 -14.94 -12.12
CA GLU A 168 5.66 -15.25 -13.38
C GLU A 168 5.68 -14.03 -14.33
N PRO A 169 6.04 -14.21 -15.61
CA PRO A 169 5.91 -13.16 -16.61
C PRO A 169 4.43 -12.87 -16.90
N SER A 170 4.13 -11.73 -17.50
CA SER A 170 2.79 -11.46 -18.00
C SER A 170 2.35 -12.51 -19.00
N ARG A 171 1.12 -12.97 -18.86
CA ARG A 171 0.41 -13.84 -19.82
C ARG A 171 -0.74 -13.11 -20.50
N ALA A 172 -1.19 -12.01 -19.94
CA ALA A 172 -2.21 -11.13 -20.51
C ALA A 172 -1.88 -9.67 -20.24
N ASP A 173 -2.11 -8.82 -21.24
CA ASP A 173 -2.04 -7.38 -21.09
C ASP A 173 -3.45 -6.79 -21.08
N THR A 174 -3.59 -5.65 -20.43
CA THR A 174 -4.79 -4.85 -20.37
C THR A 174 -4.48 -3.43 -20.83
N LEU A 175 -5.26 -2.92 -21.78
CA LEU A 175 -5.25 -1.53 -22.20
C LEU A 175 -6.17 -0.74 -21.24
N ILE A 176 -5.71 0.43 -20.85
CA ILE A 176 -6.44 1.29 -19.92
C ILE A 176 -6.28 2.74 -20.38
N GLY A 177 -7.30 3.54 -20.15
CA GLY A 177 -7.22 4.96 -20.48
C GLY A 177 -8.41 5.76 -20.02
N GLU A 178 -8.30 7.06 -20.19
CA GLU A 178 -9.36 8.02 -19.98
C GLU A 178 -9.64 8.75 -21.29
N VAL A 179 -10.89 8.68 -21.75
CA VAL A 179 -11.33 9.08 -23.08
C VAL A 179 -12.70 9.77 -23.03
N ASP A 180 -13.09 10.45 -24.08
CA ASP A 180 -14.47 10.82 -24.35
C ASP A 180 -15.16 9.70 -25.12
N VAL A 181 -16.49 9.54 -24.94
CA VAL A 181 -17.33 8.52 -25.59
C VAL A 181 -18.52 9.22 -26.26
N ALA A 182 -18.75 8.91 -27.52
CA ALA A 182 -19.88 9.51 -28.26
C ALA A 182 -21.19 8.72 -28.12
N MET A 183 -21.12 7.43 -27.71
CA MET A 183 -22.30 6.60 -27.49
C MET A 183 -23.10 7.12 -26.29
N PRO A 184 -24.44 7.21 -26.36
CA PRO A 184 -25.29 7.63 -25.22
C PRO A 184 -25.11 6.70 -23.99
N ASP A 185 -25.18 7.25 -22.77
CA ASP A 185 -24.89 6.56 -21.51
C ASP A 185 -25.73 5.29 -21.30
N GLU A 186 -27.00 5.32 -21.65
CA GLU A 186 -27.92 4.19 -21.49
C GLU A 186 -27.51 3.04 -22.42
N GLU A 187 -27.22 3.35 -23.69
CA GLU A 187 -26.77 2.37 -24.68
C GLU A 187 -25.38 1.83 -24.31
N LEU A 188 -24.46 2.70 -23.88
CA LEU A 188 -23.13 2.34 -23.40
C LEU A 188 -23.24 1.34 -22.25
N THR A 189 -24.04 1.65 -21.24
CA THR A 189 -24.22 0.80 -20.06
C THR A 189 -24.74 -0.58 -20.41
N ALA A 190 -25.78 -0.65 -21.27
CA ALA A 190 -26.36 -1.91 -21.74
C ALA A 190 -25.33 -2.73 -22.53
N ARG A 191 -24.61 -2.09 -23.46
CA ARG A 191 -23.63 -2.79 -24.29
C ARG A 191 -22.42 -3.28 -23.51
N VAL A 192 -21.94 -2.49 -22.53
CA VAL A 192 -20.86 -2.90 -21.61
C VAL A 192 -21.30 -4.10 -20.77
N ALA A 193 -22.54 -4.12 -20.27
CA ALA A 193 -23.07 -5.25 -19.50
C ALA A 193 -23.08 -6.53 -20.34
N GLU A 194 -23.56 -6.47 -21.59
CA GLU A 194 -23.58 -7.61 -22.54
C GLU A 194 -22.15 -8.15 -22.78
N VAL A 195 -21.17 -7.27 -23.09
CA VAL A 195 -19.79 -7.69 -23.32
C VAL A 195 -19.19 -8.36 -22.07
N ARG A 196 -19.52 -7.88 -20.88
CA ARG A 196 -19.03 -8.44 -19.60
C ARG A 196 -19.57 -9.83 -19.27
N GLU A 197 -20.60 -10.32 -19.94
CA GLU A 197 -21.03 -11.71 -19.79
C GLU A 197 -19.91 -12.69 -20.18
N THR A 198 -19.17 -12.37 -21.24
CA THR A 198 -18.07 -13.19 -21.77
C THR A 198 -16.66 -12.63 -21.50
N GLN A 199 -16.54 -11.33 -21.22
CA GLN A 199 -15.27 -10.63 -21.02
C GLN A 199 -15.24 -9.95 -19.65
N LYS A 200 -14.99 -10.71 -18.57
CA LYS A 200 -15.05 -10.21 -17.19
C LYS A 200 -14.06 -9.08 -16.88
N ARG A 201 -12.99 -8.94 -17.65
CA ARG A 201 -11.99 -7.86 -17.52
C ARG A 201 -12.33 -6.61 -18.34
N PHE A 202 -13.42 -6.62 -19.11
CA PHE A 202 -13.84 -5.49 -19.92
C PHE A 202 -14.64 -4.48 -19.08
N GLY A 203 -14.45 -3.19 -19.33
CA GLY A 203 -15.24 -2.14 -18.73
C GLY A 203 -15.04 -0.79 -19.41
N ILE A 204 -16.13 -0.06 -19.57
CA ILE A 204 -16.14 1.37 -19.88
C ILE A 204 -17.19 1.99 -18.97
N GLY A 205 -16.85 3.06 -18.28
CA GLY A 205 -17.77 3.76 -17.39
C GLY A 205 -17.24 5.13 -17.00
N PRO A 206 -18.05 5.96 -16.33
CA PRO A 206 -17.65 7.29 -15.88
C PRO A 206 -16.31 7.26 -15.14
N SER A 207 -15.43 8.19 -15.48
CA SER A 207 -14.14 8.32 -14.79
C SER A 207 -14.33 8.77 -13.35
N PRO A 208 -13.64 8.16 -12.40
CA PRO A 208 -13.65 8.61 -11.01
C PRO A 208 -13.01 9.99 -10.82
N SER A 209 -12.33 10.52 -11.83
CA SER A 209 -11.80 11.91 -11.84
C SER A 209 -12.91 12.99 -11.82
N GLY A 210 -14.17 12.60 -12.07
CA GLY A 210 -15.31 13.52 -12.02
C GLY A 210 -15.33 14.62 -13.10
N ASN A 211 -14.53 14.43 -14.17
CA ASN A 211 -14.33 15.41 -15.25
C ASN A 211 -15.26 15.20 -16.47
N GLY A 212 -16.30 14.37 -16.33
CA GLY A 212 -17.25 14.04 -17.39
C GLY A 212 -16.71 13.05 -18.43
N ARG A 213 -15.50 12.51 -18.24
CA ARG A 213 -14.87 11.53 -19.12
C ARG A 213 -15.18 10.10 -18.70
N TYR A 214 -14.72 9.15 -19.53
CA TYR A 214 -14.89 7.73 -19.30
C TYR A 214 -13.56 7.04 -19.12
N ARG A 215 -13.50 6.16 -18.12
CA ARG A 215 -12.39 5.22 -17.94
C ARG A 215 -12.71 3.95 -18.72
N LEU A 216 -11.76 3.48 -19.53
CA LEU A 216 -11.84 2.20 -20.20
C LEU A 216 -10.81 1.22 -19.66
N VAL A 217 -11.19 -0.07 -19.63
CA VAL A 217 -10.33 -1.21 -19.31
C VAL A 217 -10.65 -2.29 -20.35
N VAL A 218 -9.68 -2.63 -21.20
CA VAL A 218 -9.88 -3.49 -22.34
C VAL A 218 -8.80 -4.57 -22.41
N PRO A 219 -9.14 -5.87 -22.42
CA PRO A 219 -8.15 -6.92 -22.66
C PRO A 219 -7.40 -6.67 -23.96
N ALA A 220 -6.06 -6.72 -23.94
CA ALA A 220 -5.26 -6.60 -25.14
C ALA A 220 -5.25 -7.90 -25.98
N ALA A 221 -5.02 -7.80 -27.29
CA ALA A 221 -4.92 -8.97 -28.16
C ALA A 221 -3.68 -9.81 -27.86
N GLU A 222 -2.60 -9.17 -27.44
CA GLU A 222 -1.30 -9.79 -27.23
C GLU A 222 -0.56 -9.16 -26.05
N VAL A 223 0.39 -9.89 -25.52
CA VAL A 223 1.33 -9.41 -24.51
C VAL A 223 2.53 -8.79 -25.25
N VAL A 224 2.87 -7.55 -24.92
CA VAL A 224 4.07 -6.91 -25.46
C VAL A 224 5.19 -6.91 -24.41
N GLU A 225 6.41 -7.20 -24.87
CA GLU A 225 7.59 -7.16 -24.00
C GLU A 225 8.00 -5.72 -23.71
N ASP A 226 8.08 -4.88 -24.75
CA ASP A 226 8.38 -3.46 -24.60
C ASP A 226 7.10 -2.65 -24.37
N ARG A 227 6.94 -2.21 -23.12
CA ARG A 227 5.83 -1.35 -22.68
C ARG A 227 6.23 0.11 -22.54
N ALA A 228 7.39 0.50 -23.09
CA ALA A 228 7.83 1.90 -23.08
C ALA A 228 6.96 2.75 -24.01
N VAL A 229 6.50 2.14 -25.11
CA VAL A 229 5.60 2.81 -26.06
C VAL A 229 4.15 2.63 -25.58
N PRO A 230 3.43 3.72 -25.23
CA PRO A 230 2.04 3.65 -24.86
C PRO A 230 1.17 3.20 -26.05
N PRO A 231 0.01 2.55 -25.80
CA PRO A 231 -0.93 2.21 -26.86
C PRO A 231 -1.50 3.49 -27.48
N THR A 232 -1.83 3.42 -28.77
CA THR A 232 -2.52 4.50 -29.49
C THR A 232 -4.04 4.39 -29.34
N LEU A 233 -4.77 5.46 -29.65
CA LEU A 233 -6.22 5.42 -29.70
C LEU A 233 -6.73 4.41 -30.74
N ASP A 234 -6.02 4.25 -31.86
CA ASP A 234 -6.38 3.28 -32.89
C ASP A 234 -6.19 1.84 -32.42
N ASP A 235 -5.21 1.55 -31.59
CA ASP A 235 -5.06 0.24 -30.94
C ASP A 235 -6.25 -0.04 -30.02
N ILE A 236 -6.68 0.94 -29.23
CA ILE A 236 -7.87 0.83 -28.38
C ILE A 236 -9.13 0.57 -29.24
N LYS A 237 -9.37 1.38 -30.27
CA LYS A 237 -10.54 1.24 -31.16
C LYS A 237 -10.57 -0.12 -31.85
N ARG A 238 -9.42 -0.58 -32.35
CA ARG A 238 -9.30 -1.91 -32.98
C ARG A 238 -9.70 -3.02 -32.01
N GLN A 239 -9.19 -2.94 -30.77
CA GLN A 239 -9.48 -3.93 -29.75
C GLN A 239 -10.93 -3.88 -29.27
N LEU A 240 -11.51 -2.69 -29.13
CA LEU A 240 -12.93 -2.53 -28.80
C LEU A 240 -13.83 -3.15 -29.85
N ARG A 241 -13.56 -2.92 -31.16
CA ARG A 241 -14.32 -3.53 -32.26
C ARG A 241 -14.19 -5.06 -32.27
N ALA A 242 -12.99 -5.58 -31.98
CA ALA A 242 -12.76 -7.02 -31.93
C ALA A 242 -13.55 -7.71 -30.80
N ILE A 243 -13.70 -7.06 -29.64
CA ILE A 243 -14.35 -7.62 -28.45
C ILE A 243 -15.86 -7.34 -28.43
N ALA A 244 -16.26 -6.11 -28.75
CA ALA A 244 -17.63 -5.62 -28.57
C ALA A 244 -18.38 -5.36 -29.89
N GLY A 245 -17.74 -5.51 -31.06
CA GLY A 245 -18.31 -5.18 -32.35
C GLY A 245 -18.46 -3.68 -32.62
N THR A 246 -18.09 -2.83 -31.69
CA THR A 246 -18.13 -1.36 -31.78
C THR A 246 -16.95 -0.74 -31.07
N ASP A 247 -16.54 0.46 -31.44
CA ASP A 247 -15.56 1.26 -30.71
C ASP A 247 -16.20 2.26 -29.75
N PHE A 248 -17.53 2.20 -29.55
CA PHE A 248 -18.33 3.08 -28.68
C PHE A 248 -18.16 4.58 -29.01
N GLY A 249 -17.58 4.92 -30.15
CA GLY A 249 -17.24 6.30 -30.50
C GLY A 249 -16.19 6.93 -29.58
N VAL A 250 -15.22 6.15 -29.08
CA VAL A 250 -14.14 6.69 -28.21
C VAL A 250 -13.27 7.67 -28.98
N HIS A 251 -12.96 8.81 -28.35
CA HIS A 251 -12.15 9.88 -28.92
C HIS A 251 -11.43 10.68 -27.84
N SER A 252 -10.60 11.65 -28.23
CA SER A 252 -9.93 12.62 -27.35
C SER A 252 -9.30 12.01 -26.09
N PRO A 253 -8.36 11.06 -26.22
CA PRO A 253 -7.75 10.45 -25.05
C PRO A 253 -6.99 11.50 -24.22
N GLN A 254 -7.21 11.50 -22.92
CA GLN A 254 -6.41 12.28 -21.99
C GLN A 254 -5.10 11.56 -21.68
N TRP A 255 -5.18 10.27 -21.45
CA TRP A 255 -4.05 9.38 -21.32
C TRP A 255 -4.43 7.96 -21.72
N LEU A 256 -3.46 7.21 -22.23
CA LEU A 256 -3.56 5.78 -22.53
C LEU A 256 -2.37 5.05 -21.93
N SER A 257 -2.59 3.85 -21.45
CA SER A 257 -1.56 3.03 -20.82
C SER A 257 -1.83 1.55 -21.03
N ARG A 258 -0.83 0.73 -20.71
CA ARG A 258 -0.91 -0.72 -20.75
C ARG A 258 -0.27 -1.29 -19.49
N PHE A 259 -0.88 -2.32 -18.93
CA PHE A 259 -0.28 -3.09 -17.85
C PHE A 259 -0.48 -4.59 -18.09
N GLY A 260 0.41 -5.39 -17.53
CA GLY A 260 0.32 -6.84 -17.58
C GLY A 260 -0.08 -7.44 -16.22
N ASP A 261 -0.24 -8.75 -16.22
CA ASP A 261 -0.60 -9.55 -15.06
C ASP A 261 0.63 -10.29 -14.45
N ALA A 262 1.84 -9.80 -14.68
CA ALA A 262 3.03 -10.37 -14.08
C ALA A 262 2.92 -10.41 -12.56
N THR A 263 3.40 -11.50 -11.96
CA THR A 263 3.44 -11.70 -10.51
C THR A 263 4.88 -11.96 -10.10
N ARG A 264 5.50 -11.03 -9.37
CA ARG A 264 6.92 -11.11 -8.99
C ARG A 264 7.13 -10.59 -7.58
N LEU A 265 8.07 -11.20 -6.87
CA LEU A 265 8.46 -10.83 -5.52
C LEU A 265 9.99 -10.73 -5.46
N ALA A 266 10.51 -9.62 -4.94
CA ALA A 266 11.95 -9.45 -4.77
C ALA A 266 12.49 -10.52 -3.81
N GLU A 267 13.67 -11.05 -4.15
CA GLU A 267 14.34 -12.05 -3.33
C GLU A 267 14.68 -11.49 -1.96
N HIS A 268 15.12 -10.22 -1.94
CA HIS A 268 15.42 -9.46 -0.74
C HIS A 268 14.79 -8.06 -0.82
N TYR A 269 14.37 -7.54 0.33
CA TYR A 269 13.87 -6.16 0.47
C TYR A 269 14.97 -5.19 0.94
N ARG A 270 16.12 -5.74 1.32
CA ARG A 270 17.29 -4.99 1.78
C ARG A 270 18.57 -5.54 1.18
N ARG A 271 19.49 -4.64 0.79
CA ARG A 271 20.87 -4.97 0.50
C ARG A 271 21.78 -3.88 1.07
N GLY A 272 22.36 -4.19 2.23
CA GLY A 272 23.17 -3.21 2.98
C GLY A 272 22.33 -2.01 3.43
N ARG A 273 22.64 -0.84 2.87
CA ARG A 273 21.99 0.44 3.15
C ARG A 273 20.88 0.80 2.14
N VAL A 274 20.58 -0.07 1.21
CA VAL A 274 19.54 0.14 0.18
C VAL A 274 18.36 -0.78 0.44
N PHE A 275 17.15 -0.20 0.46
CA PHE A 275 15.88 -0.90 0.69
C PHE A 275 14.98 -0.79 -0.54
N LEU A 276 14.01 -1.69 -0.64
CA LEU A 276 12.95 -1.71 -1.65
C LEU A 276 11.59 -1.70 -0.96
N ALA A 277 10.64 -0.91 -1.48
CA ALA A 277 9.27 -0.85 -0.98
C ALA A 277 8.27 -0.69 -2.13
N GLY A 278 7.03 -1.16 -1.91
CA GLY A 278 5.96 -1.13 -2.89
C GLY A 278 6.29 -1.94 -4.15
N ASP A 279 5.87 -1.46 -5.31
CA ASP A 279 6.06 -2.16 -6.58
C ASP A 279 7.53 -2.43 -6.94
N ALA A 280 8.50 -1.73 -6.33
CA ALA A 280 9.91 -2.04 -6.48
C ALA A 280 10.26 -3.40 -5.87
N ALA A 281 9.54 -3.83 -4.84
CA ALA A 281 9.71 -5.10 -4.13
C ALA A 281 8.73 -6.19 -4.57
N HIS A 282 7.52 -5.85 -5.03
CA HIS A 282 6.46 -6.80 -5.39
C HIS A 282 5.50 -6.24 -6.43
N ILE A 283 5.14 -7.05 -7.41
CA ILE A 283 4.11 -6.74 -8.39
C ILE A 283 3.15 -7.92 -8.55
N HIS A 284 1.90 -7.62 -8.81
CA HIS A 284 0.84 -8.60 -9.01
C HIS A 284 -0.30 -8.02 -9.86
N PRO A 285 -1.19 -8.86 -10.42
CA PRO A 285 -2.41 -8.38 -11.10
C PRO A 285 -3.22 -7.46 -10.17
N PRO A 286 -3.91 -6.43 -10.71
CA PRO A 286 -4.63 -5.45 -9.90
C PRO A 286 -5.94 -6.00 -9.29
N MET A 287 -5.98 -7.29 -8.98
CA MET A 287 -7.13 -7.95 -8.39
C MET A 287 -7.36 -7.49 -6.95
N GLY A 288 -8.58 -7.04 -6.66
CA GLY A 288 -8.94 -6.51 -5.35
C GLY A 288 -8.30 -5.16 -4.99
N GLY A 289 -7.52 -4.52 -5.88
CA GLY A 289 -6.96 -3.18 -5.64
C GLY A 289 -5.89 -3.11 -4.55
N GLN A 290 -5.12 -4.17 -4.33
CA GLN A 290 -4.25 -4.32 -3.16
C GLN A 290 -2.88 -3.61 -3.29
N GLY A 291 -2.32 -3.39 -4.50
CA GLY A 291 -0.93 -2.97 -4.70
C GLY A 291 -0.53 -1.66 -4.03
N LEU A 292 -1.27 -0.57 -4.27
CA LEU A 292 -1.03 0.71 -3.62
C LEU A 292 -1.11 0.57 -2.09
N ASN A 293 -2.14 -0.14 -1.61
CA ASN A 293 -2.37 -0.36 -0.18
C ASN A 293 -1.23 -1.13 0.48
N LEU A 294 -0.68 -2.15 -0.19
CA LEU A 294 0.47 -2.92 0.26
C LEU A 294 1.73 -2.05 0.36
N GLY A 295 1.99 -1.21 -0.66
CA GLY A 295 3.14 -0.30 -0.67
C GLY A 295 3.08 0.78 0.41
N VAL A 296 1.88 1.33 0.71
CA VAL A 296 1.70 2.26 1.83
C VAL A 296 2.01 1.59 3.16
N GLN A 297 1.59 0.33 3.34
CA GLN A 297 1.91 -0.44 4.55
C GLN A 297 3.41 -0.78 4.66
N ASP A 298 4.10 -1.01 3.53
CA ASP A 298 5.57 -1.18 3.55
C ASP A 298 6.25 0.08 4.06
N ALA A 299 5.85 1.25 3.53
CA ALA A 299 6.37 2.54 3.95
C ALA A 299 6.13 2.81 5.45
N PHE A 300 4.92 2.49 5.92
CA PHE A 300 4.52 2.65 7.32
C PHE A 300 5.30 1.75 8.29
N ASN A 301 5.61 0.52 7.86
CA ASN A 301 6.44 -0.42 8.63
C ASN A 301 7.92 -0.02 8.62
N LEU A 302 8.46 0.42 7.47
CA LEU A 302 9.88 0.75 7.31
C LEU A 302 10.24 2.10 7.97
N GLY A 303 9.37 3.10 7.87
CA GLY A 303 9.67 4.49 8.20
C GLY A 303 10.21 4.67 9.62
N TRP A 304 9.50 4.18 10.62
CA TRP A 304 9.92 4.29 12.02
C TRP A 304 11.17 3.45 12.34
N LYS A 305 11.35 2.28 11.71
CA LYS A 305 12.52 1.40 11.91
C LYS A 305 13.78 2.07 11.37
N LEU A 306 13.67 2.68 10.20
CA LEU A 306 14.78 3.38 9.58
C LEU A 306 15.12 4.65 10.35
N ALA A 307 14.11 5.39 10.82
CA ALA A 307 14.31 6.55 11.68
C ALA A 307 15.01 6.16 12.99
N ALA A 308 14.61 5.06 13.62
CA ALA A 308 15.27 4.52 14.81
C ALA A 308 16.76 4.25 14.58
N ALA A 309 17.11 3.64 13.44
CA ALA A 309 18.49 3.34 13.09
C ALA A 309 19.32 4.59 12.83
N ILE A 310 18.72 5.61 12.22
CA ILE A 310 19.38 6.89 11.95
C ILE A 310 19.59 7.68 13.24
N ASN A 311 18.57 7.69 14.12
CA ASN A 311 18.64 8.35 15.43
C ASN A 311 19.49 7.58 16.47
N GLY A 312 19.98 6.37 16.13
CA GLY A 312 20.97 5.64 16.93
C GLY A 312 20.39 4.82 18.10
N TRP A 313 19.06 4.67 18.18
CA TRP A 313 18.43 3.89 19.25
C TRP A 313 17.85 2.52 18.78
N ALA A 314 17.96 2.20 17.49
CA ALA A 314 17.46 0.94 16.97
C ALA A 314 18.19 -0.25 17.57
N PRO A 315 17.48 -1.29 18.03
CA PRO A 315 18.07 -2.60 18.27
C PRO A 315 18.77 -3.13 17.01
N HIS A 316 19.79 -3.97 17.21
CA HIS A 316 20.64 -4.48 16.12
C HIS A 316 19.84 -5.04 14.93
N ASP A 317 18.82 -5.85 15.19
CA ASP A 317 18.07 -6.57 14.16
C ASP A 317 16.78 -5.84 13.70
N LEU A 318 16.57 -4.61 14.15
CA LEU A 318 15.31 -3.90 13.85
C LEU A 318 15.09 -3.70 12.35
N LEU A 319 16.13 -3.33 11.60
CA LEU A 319 16.02 -3.12 10.17
C LEU A 319 15.79 -4.42 9.38
N ASP A 320 16.29 -5.55 9.87
CA ASP A 320 16.09 -6.86 9.23
C ASP A 320 14.64 -7.36 9.43
N SER A 321 13.97 -6.90 10.50
CA SER A 321 12.56 -7.18 10.73
C SER A 321 11.65 -6.60 9.63
N TYR A 322 12.07 -5.62 8.85
CA TYR A 322 11.29 -5.11 7.71
C TYR A 322 11.03 -6.19 6.67
N GLU A 323 12.08 -6.86 6.20
CA GLU A 323 11.95 -7.97 5.25
C GLU A 323 11.20 -9.14 5.87
N ALA A 324 11.54 -9.52 7.11
CA ALA A 324 10.91 -10.62 7.82
C ALA A 324 9.39 -10.44 8.03
N GLU A 325 8.93 -9.20 8.21
CA GLU A 325 7.52 -8.88 8.40
C GLU A 325 6.79 -8.64 7.07
N ARG A 326 7.39 -7.88 6.13
CA ARG A 326 6.66 -7.41 4.95
C ARG A 326 6.70 -8.36 3.76
N ARG A 327 7.81 -9.09 3.57
CA ARG A 327 7.92 -10.01 2.44
C ARG A 327 6.93 -11.19 2.51
N PRO A 328 6.65 -11.83 3.68
CA PRO A 328 5.60 -12.84 3.78
C PRO A 328 4.20 -12.28 3.49
N VAL A 329 3.88 -11.07 3.95
CA VAL A 329 2.60 -10.41 3.65
C VAL A 329 2.45 -10.19 2.14
N ALA A 330 3.50 -9.71 1.47
CA ALA A 330 3.48 -9.57 0.01
C ALA A 330 3.30 -10.92 -0.69
N ALA A 331 3.98 -11.98 -0.25
CA ALA A 331 3.81 -13.33 -0.80
C ALA A 331 2.35 -13.81 -0.71
N ASP A 332 1.71 -13.57 0.43
CA ASP A 332 0.30 -13.92 0.64
C ASP A 332 -0.65 -13.10 -0.24
N VAL A 333 -0.37 -11.81 -0.46
CA VAL A 333 -1.12 -10.97 -1.43
C VAL A 333 -0.95 -11.50 -2.86
N LEU A 334 0.26 -11.90 -3.25
CA LEU A 334 0.51 -12.48 -4.57
C LEU A 334 -0.31 -13.76 -4.78
N ASP A 335 -0.35 -14.65 -3.78
CA ASP A 335 -1.14 -15.88 -3.84
C ASP A 335 -2.65 -15.59 -3.88
N ASN A 336 -3.11 -14.64 -3.09
CA ASN A 336 -4.50 -14.19 -3.11
C ASN A 336 -4.90 -13.64 -4.49
N THR A 337 -4.05 -12.83 -5.13
CA THR A 337 -4.33 -12.28 -6.46
C THR A 337 -4.27 -13.33 -7.56
N ARG A 338 -3.40 -14.36 -7.44
CA ARG A 338 -3.42 -15.54 -8.32
C ARG A 338 -4.74 -16.29 -8.24
N ALA A 339 -5.22 -16.58 -7.01
CA ALA A 339 -6.50 -17.25 -6.79
C ALA A 339 -7.67 -16.45 -7.42
N GLN A 340 -7.71 -15.14 -7.19
CA GLN A 340 -8.73 -14.28 -7.79
C GLN A 340 -8.63 -14.24 -9.32
N ALA A 341 -7.42 -14.23 -9.90
CA ALA A 341 -7.22 -14.23 -11.36
C ALA A 341 -7.78 -15.51 -12.01
N VAL A 342 -7.63 -16.66 -11.35
CA VAL A 342 -8.24 -17.92 -11.81
C VAL A 342 -9.77 -17.82 -11.81
N LEU A 343 -10.38 -17.25 -10.78
CA LEU A 343 -11.83 -17.16 -10.63
C LEU A 343 -12.51 -16.21 -11.64
N VAL A 344 -11.78 -15.32 -12.29
CA VAL A 344 -12.32 -14.45 -13.37
C VAL A 344 -12.18 -15.07 -14.77
N SER A 345 -11.55 -16.26 -14.91
CA SER A 345 -11.55 -17.03 -16.15
C SER A 345 -12.97 -17.42 -16.55
N THR A 346 -13.22 -17.47 -17.87
CA THR A 346 -14.52 -17.90 -18.43
C THR A 346 -14.61 -19.41 -18.69
N GLU A 347 -13.55 -20.16 -18.41
CA GLU A 347 -13.50 -21.61 -18.58
C GLU A 347 -14.41 -22.32 -17.57
N ALA A 348 -14.94 -23.48 -17.95
CA ALA A 348 -15.93 -24.23 -17.16
C ALA A 348 -15.42 -24.62 -15.76
N GLY A 349 -14.17 -25.07 -15.64
CA GLY A 349 -13.54 -25.45 -14.36
C GLY A 349 -13.45 -24.28 -13.37
N PRO A 350 -12.74 -23.18 -13.70
CA PRO A 350 -12.71 -21.96 -12.89
C PRO A 350 -14.08 -21.41 -12.53
N GLN A 351 -15.03 -21.43 -13.47
CA GLN A 351 -16.41 -20.99 -13.19
C GLN A 351 -17.16 -21.92 -12.22
N ALA A 352 -16.89 -23.22 -12.22
CA ALA A 352 -17.44 -24.14 -11.21
C ALA A 352 -16.86 -23.81 -9.81
N VAL A 353 -15.55 -23.60 -9.71
CA VAL A 353 -14.89 -23.17 -8.45
C VAL A 353 -15.44 -21.81 -7.99
N ARG A 354 -15.63 -20.84 -8.91
CA ARG A 354 -16.21 -19.54 -8.59
C ARG A 354 -17.61 -19.65 -7.96
N ARG A 355 -18.48 -20.53 -8.52
CA ARG A 355 -19.82 -20.78 -7.94
C ARG A 355 -19.72 -21.33 -6.52
N LEU A 356 -18.85 -22.34 -6.31
CA LEU A 356 -18.63 -22.92 -4.99
C LEU A 356 -18.13 -21.88 -3.98
N ILE A 357 -17.14 -21.07 -4.36
CA ILE A 357 -16.65 -19.97 -3.50
C ILE A 357 -17.77 -18.96 -3.23
N SER A 358 -18.59 -18.64 -4.24
CA SER A 358 -19.74 -17.74 -4.04
C SER A 358 -20.77 -18.31 -3.04
N GLU A 359 -21.03 -19.62 -3.05
CA GLU A 359 -21.88 -20.29 -2.06
C GLU A 359 -21.24 -20.28 -0.67
N LEU A 360 -19.93 -20.55 -0.57
CA LEU A 360 -19.22 -20.49 0.71
C LEU A 360 -19.19 -19.08 1.30
N MET A 361 -19.18 -18.04 0.47
CA MET A 361 -19.25 -16.64 0.93
C MET A 361 -20.64 -16.24 1.49
N ASP A 362 -21.64 -17.11 1.46
CA ASP A 362 -22.90 -16.92 2.20
C ASP A 362 -22.74 -17.20 3.71
N PHE A 363 -21.66 -17.88 4.12
CA PHE A 363 -21.26 -17.97 5.52
C PHE A 363 -20.47 -16.71 5.93
N ASP A 364 -20.92 -16.03 6.99
CA ASP A 364 -20.32 -14.76 7.45
C ASP A 364 -18.83 -14.90 7.74
N GLU A 365 -18.39 -16.02 8.34
CA GLU A 365 -17.02 -16.30 8.64
C GLU A 365 -16.12 -16.35 7.41
N VAL A 366 -16.61 -16.94 6.30
CA VAL A 366 -15.87 -17.02 5.04
C VAL A 366 -15.80 -15.64 4.38
N SER A 367 -16.93 -14.93 4.34
CA SER A 367 -16.98 -13.57 3.78
C SER A 367 -16.08 -12.62 4.56
N ARG A 368 -16.10 -12.70 5.90
CA ARG A 368 -15.24 -11.93 6.79
C ARG A 368 -13.76 -12.25 6.58
N TYR A 369 -13.35 -13.52 6.59
CA TYR A 369 -11.98 -13.94 6.35
C TYR A 369 -11.42 -13.38 5.04
N LEU A 370 -12.16 -13.51 3.93
CA LEU A 370 -11.73 -13.00 2.62
C LEU A 370 -11.65 -11.47 2.59
N THR A 371 -12.58 -10.79 3.27
CA THR A 371 -12.60 -9.32 3.36
C THR A 371 -11.43 -8.81 4.19
N GLU A 372 -11.19 -9.39 5.36
CA GLU A 372 -10.06 -9.04 6.24
C GLU A 372 -8.72 -9.24 5.54
N LYS A 373 -8.59 -10.33 4.77
CA LYS A 373 -7.40 -10.64 3.99
C LYS A 373 -7.12 -9.58 2.90
N ILE A 374 -8.13 -9.19 2.12
CA ILE A 374 -7.99 -8.17 1.07
C ILE A 374 -7.73 -6.78 1.65
N THR A 375 -8.38 -6.46 2.76
CA THR A 375 -8.27 -5.16 3.43
C THR A 375 -7.05 -5.03 4.33
N ALA A 376 -6.29 -6.14 4.49
CA ALA A 376 -5.08 -6.28 5.29
C ALA A 376 -5.25 -6.02 6.80
N ILE A 377 -6.49 -6.10 7.32
CA ILE A 377 -6.74 -5.97 8.77
C ILE A 377 -6.46 -7.26 9.54
N SER A 378 -6.35 -8.41 8.85
CA SER A 378 -5.93 -9.69 9.43
C SER A 378 -4.41 -9.87 9.49
N VAL A 379 -3.61 -8.92 9.02
CA VAL A 379 -2.14 -9.03 9.06
C VAL A 379 -1.67 -9.13 10.52
N ARG A 380 -0.91 -10.18 10.78
CA ARG A 380 -0.23 -10.43 12.06
C ARG A 380 1.23 -10.74 11.80
N TYR A 381 2.12 -10.04 12.49
CA TYR A 381 3.54 -10.34 12.46
C TYR A 381 3.89 -11.39 13.51
N ASP A 382 4.85 -12.25 13.20
CA ASP A 382 5.35 -13.24 14.15
C ASP A 382 6.37 -12.59 15.12
N PHE A 383 5.91 -12.27 16.31
CA PHE A 383 6.75 -11.76 17.39
C PHE A 383 7.12 -12.82 18.43
N GLY A 384 6.86 -14.08 18.12
CA GLY A 384 7.06 -15.23 19.00
C GLY A 384 5.82 -15.58 19.84
N PRO A 385 5.96 -16.50 20.79
CA PRO A 385 4.86 -16.94 21.65
C PRO A 385 4.42 -15.83 22.63
N GLY A 386 3.14 -15.75 22.91
CA GLY A 386 2.57 -14.76 23.83
C GLY A 386 1.05 -14.63 23.69
N ASP A 387 0.52 -13.50 24.11
CA ASP A 387 -0.89 -13.15 24.00
C ASP A 387 -1.37 -13.17 22.53
N ASP A 388 -2.67 -13.43 22.32
CA ASP A 388 -3.25 -13.47 20.97
C ASP A 388 -3.19 -12.12 20.24
N LEU A 389 -3.14 -11.02 20.96
CA LEU A 389 -2.97 -9.68 20.40
C LEU A 389 -1.54 -9.44 19.88
N LEU A 390 -0.53 -10.18 20.35
CA LEU A 390 0.87 -9.95 19.98
C LEU A 390 1.07 -10.05 18.46
N GLY A 391 1.69 -9.03 17.89
CA GLY A 391 1.92 -8.91 16.45
C GLY A 391 0.69 -8.48 15.63
N ARG A 392 -0.50 -8.36 16.22
CA ARG A 392 -1.67 -7.80 15.56
C ARG A 392 -1.67 -6.27 15.67
N ARG A 393 -2.35 -5.62 14.75
CA ARG A 393 -2.72 -4.21 14.94
C ARG A 393 -3.84 -4.09 15.98
N VAL A 394 -3.89 -3.00 16.69
CA VAL A 394 -5.09 -2.60 17.45
C VAL A 394 -5.90 -1.65 16.57
N ARG A 395 -7.22 -1.87 16.46
CA ARG A 395 -8.10 -0.90 15.79
C ARG A 395 -8.22 0.40 16.61
N ASN A 396 -8.76 1.45 16.01
CA ASN A 396 -9.08 2.64 16.78
C ASN A 396 -10.17 2.30 17.80
N ILE A 397 -9.82 2.34 19.09
CA ILE A 397 -10.70 2.09 20.24
C ILE A 397 -10.92 3.40 20.99
N GLY A 398 -12.07 3.49 21.69
CA GLY A 398 -12.36 4.64 22.56
C GLY A 398 -11.51 4.62 23.83
N VAL A 399 -10.87 5.76 24.13
CA VAL A 399 -10.22 6.06 25.42
C VAL A 399 -10.82 7.36 25.96
N SER A 400 -10.58 7.73 27.23
CA SER A 400 -11.21 8.92 27.83
C SER A 400 -10.89 10.23 27.10
N ARG A 401 -9.78 10.26 26.36
CA ARG A 401 -9.27 11.44 25.64
C ARG A 401 -9.65 11.47 24.14
N GLY A 402 -10.46 10.54 23.63
CA GLY A 402 -10.84 10.41 22.24
C GLY A 402 -10.58 9.03 21.68
N GLY A 403 -10.10 8.92 20.43
CA GLY A 403 -9.65 7.67 19.83
C GLY A 403 -8.20 7.33 20.17
N LEU A 404 -7.87 6.04 20.24
CA LEU A 404 -6.48 5.59 20.42
C LEU A 404 -5.56 6.13 19.34
N TYR A 405 -6.06 6.23 18.10
CA TYR A 405 -5.27 6.72 16.97
C TYR A 405 -4.98 8.23 17.04
N ASP A 406 -5.80 9.01 17.75
CA ASP A 406 -5.52 10.44 18.00
C ASP A 406 -4.21 10.64 18.79
N LEU A 407 -3.83 9.63 19.58
CA LEU A 407 -2.60 9.62 20.38
C LEU A 407 -1.36 9.16 19.56
N MET A 408 -1.54 8.72 18.31
CA MET A 408 -0.48 8.14 17.48
C MET A 408 -0.02 9.04 16.33
N HIS A 409 -0.52 10.26 16.24
CA HIS A 409 -0.22 11.20 15.14
C HIS A 409 1.27 11.54 15.04
N ALA A 410 2.00 11.54 16.15
CA ALA A 410 3.43 11.82 16.20
C ALA A 410 4.32 10.67 15.70
N GLY A 411 3.74 9.51 15.38
CA GLY A 411 4.52 8.35 14.89
C GLY A 411 5.44 7.73 15.93
N ARG A 412 5.13 7.88 17.23
CA ARG A 412 5.87 7.33 18.37
C ARG A 412 5.30 5.99 18.81
N GLY A 413 6.06 5.19 19.57
CA GLY A 413 5.49 4.07 20.32
C GLY A 413 4.48 4.56 21.36
N LEU A 414 3.55 3.71 21.79
CA LEU A 414 2.54 4.05 22.77
C LEU A 414 2.32 2.91 23.76
N LEU A 415 2.46 3.20 25.05
CA LEU A 415 2.00 2.32 26.13
C LEU A 415 0.62 2.81 26.60
N LEU A 416 -0.43 2.01 26.36
CA LEU A 416 -1.72 2.20 27.03
C LEU A 416 -1.74 1.35 28.29
N ASP A 417 -1.66 2.01 29.45
CA ASP A 417 -1.63 1.38 30.79
C ASP A 417 -2.96 1.58 31.51
N GLN A 418 -3.78 0.53 31.57
CA GLN A 418 -5.07 0.55 32.27
C GLN A 418 -4.93 0.34 33.78
N THR A 419 -3.70 0.05 34.27
CA THR A 419 -3.43 -0.24 35.68
C THR A 419 -2.87 0.95 36.46
N ALA A 420 -2.33 1.94 35.76
CA ALA A 420 -1.56 3.07 36.33
C ALA A 420 -0.36 2.64 37.19
N ARG A 421 0.27 1.49 36.85
CA ARG A 421 1.38 0.91 37.65
C ARG A 421 2.68 0.78 36.87
N LEU A 422 2.64 1.01 35.57
CA LEU A 422 3.78 0.84 34.69
C LEU A 422 4.52 2.16 34.44
N SER A 423 5.75 2.07 33.91
CA SER A 423 6.57 3.23 33.56
C SER A 423 7.33 2.94 32.26
N VAL A 424 7.52 3.99 31.47
CA VAL A 424 8.41 4.00 30.29
C VAL A 424 9.66 4.86 30.53
N GLU A 425 9.99 5.09 31.81
CA GLU A 425 11.20 5.87 32.15
C GLU A 425 12.44 5.34 31.43
N GLY A 426 13.13 6.25 30.74
CA GLY A 426 14.25 5.91 29.86
C GLY A 426 13.88 5.62 28.40
N TRP A 427 12.59 5.60 28.05
CA TRP A 427 12.09 5.52 26.67
C TRP A 427 11.08 6.64 26.35
N ASP A 428 10.90 7.61 27.23
CA ASP A 428 9.95 8.72 27.11
C ASP A 428 10.24 9.68 25.93
N ASP A 429 11.46 9.62 25.38
CA ASP A 429 11.84 10.31 24.14
C ASP A 429 11.22 9.63 22.88
N ARG A 430 10.77 8.37 22.93
CA ARG A 430 10.34 7.56 21.79
C ARG A 430 9.06 6.75 22.02
N VAL A 431 8.57 6.66 23.27
CA VAL A 431 7.33 5.97 23.65
C VAL A 431 6.48 6.89 24.52
N ASP A 432 5.24 7.12 24.12
CA ASP A 432 4.27 7.88 24.90
C ASP A 432 3.61 6.94 25.91
N HIS A 433 3.51 7.38 27.16
CA HIS A 433 2.82 6.65 28.22
C HIS A 433 1.44 7.26 28.47
N VAL A 434 0.40 6.50 28.26
CA VAL A 434 -1.00 6.90 28.43
C VAL A 434 -1.64 6.02 29.49
N VAL A 435 -1.89 6.61 30.65
CA VAL A 435 -2.70 5.99 31.72
C VAL A 435 -4.16 6.29 31.43
N ASP A 436 -4.88 5.30 30.92
CA ASP A 436 -6.28 5.41 30.53
C ASP A 436 -6.91 4.03 30.45
N THR A 437 -8.24 3.97 30.38
CA THR A 437 -9.00 2.72 30.28
C THR A 437 -9.87 2.69 29.04
N SER A 438 -10.04 1.49 28.47
CA SER A 438 -10.98 1.24 27.38
C SER A 438 -11.79 -0.02 27.66
N THR A 439 -13.10 0.05 27.52
CA THR A 439 -13.99 -1.12 27.61
C THR A 439 -13.88 -2.06 26.40
N GLU A 440 -13.13 -1.65 25.37
CA GLU A 440 -12.95 -2.37 24.12
C GLU A 440 -11.63 -3.19 24.10
N LEU A 441 -10.83 -3.11 25.19
CA LEU A 441 -9.55 -3.79 25.32
C LEU A 441 -9.50 -4.54 26.68
N ASP A 442 -9.60 -5.86 26.63
CA ASP A 442 -9.63 -6.73 27.82
C ASP A 442 -8.21 -7.24 28.18
N VAL A 443 -7.27 -6.31 28.35
CA VAL A 443 -5.92 -6.61 28.85
C VAL A 443 -5.44 -5.48 29.77
N PRO A 444 -4.56 -5.74 30.74
CA PRO A 444 -4.15 -4.74 31.73
C PRO A 444 -3.33 -3.59 31.12
N ALA A 445 -2.47 -3.89 30.16
CA ALA A 445 -1.75 -2.88 29.38
C ALA A 445 -1.28 -3.44 28.04
N VAL A 446 -1.04 -2.55 27.09
CA VAL A 446 -0.53 -2.89 25.76
C VAL A 446 0.52 -1.87 25.32
N LEU A 447 1.66 -2.38 24.84
CA LEU A 447 2.68 -1.58 24.18
C LEU A 447 2.49 -1.67 22.66
N LEU A 448 2.32 -0.54 22.02
CA LEU A 448 2.18 -0.43 20.57
C LEU A 448 3.47 0.13 19.94
N ARG A 449 3.86 -0.44 18.82
CA ARG A 449 4.87 0.13 17.94
C ARG A 449 4.30 1.36 17.20
N PRO A 450 5.16 2.22 16.63
CA PRO A 450 4.73 3.38 15.84
C PRO A 450 3.79 3.03 14.67
N ASP A 451 3.85 1.78 14.16
CA ASP A 451 2.98 1.25 13.09
C ASP A 451 1.68 0.61 13.63
N GLY A 452 1.38 0.77 14.92
CA GLY A 452 0.14 0.32 15.55
C GLY A 452 0.06 -1.18 15.84
N HIS A 453 1.16 -1.94 15.68
CA HIS A 453 1.20 -3.36 16.03
C HIS A 453 1.56 -3.57 17.50
N VAL A 454 0.89 -4.53 18.13
CA VAL A 454 1.11 -4.89 19.54
C VAL A 454 2.48 -5.52 19.70
N ALA A 455 3.33 -4.85 20.47
CA ALA A 455 4.69 -5.24 20.78
C ALA A 455 4.80 -6.06 22.08
N TRP A 456 3.87 -5.82 23.03
CA TRP A 456 3.79 -6.49 24.31
C TRP A 456 2.41 -6.31 24.94
N VAL A 457 1.98 -7.29 25.75
CA VAL A 457 0.74 -7.29 26.54
C VAL A 457 1.08 -7.81 27.94
N GLY A 458 0.59 -7.16 28.99
CA GLY A 458 0.79 -7.62 30.38
C GLY A 458 0.60 -6.53 31.42
N ASP A 459 1.05 -6.79 32.64
CA ASP A 459 1.00 -5.86 33.78
C ASP A 459 2.30 -5.84 34.61
N THR A 460 3.36 -6.47 34.11
CA THR A 460 4.63 -6.65 34.80
C THR A 460 5.69 -5.71 34.23
N GLN A 461 6.27 -4.84 35.04
CA GLN A 461 7.28 -3.86 34.61
C GLN A 461 8.51 -4.51 33.97
N SER A 462 9.02 -5.64 34.51
CA SER A 462 10.20 -6.30 33.97
C SER A 462 9.97 -6.88 32.58
N GLU A 463 8.76 -7.39 32.27
CA GLU A 463 8.39 -7.87 30.95
C GLU A 463 8.18 -6.71 29.98
N LEU A 464 7.56 -5.61 30.43
CA LEU A 464 7.46 -4.38 29.65
C LEU A 464 8.85 -3.86 29.26
N ASN A 465 9.80 -3.80 30.20
CA ASN A 465 11.16 -3.37 29.92
C ASN A 465 11.84 -4.25 28.85
N THR A 466 11.58 -5.55 28.87
CA THR A 466 12.05 -6.49 27.84
C THR A 466 11.43 -6.16 26.48
N GLY A 467 10.13 -5.89 26.43
CA GLY A 467 9.43 -5.45 25.23
C GLY A 467 9.93 -4.11 24.67
N LEU A 468 10.14 -3.13 25.59
CA LEU A 468 10.71 -1.82 25.25
C LEU A 468 12.11 -1.98 24.67
N ALA A 469 13.00 -2.73 25.32
CA ALA A 469 14.35 -2.96 24.84
C ALA A 469 14.39 -3.66 23.49
N ARG A 470 13.48 -4.62 23.27
CA ARG A 470 13.39 -5.36 22.01
C ARG A 470 13.05 -4.47 20.81
N TRP A 471 12.16 -3.49 20.98
CA TRP A 471 11.63 -2.71 19.87
C TRP A 471 12.14 -1.27 19.82
N PHE A 472 12.52 -0.72 20.97
CA PHE A 472 12.92 0.67 21.11
C PHE A 472 14.37 0.84 21.62
N GLY A 473 15.14 -0.25 21.67
CA GLY A 473 16.53 -0.23 22.11
C GLY A 473 16.68 -0.12 23.63
N SER A 474 17.94 -0.07 24.07
CA SER A 474 18.25 0.07 25.50
C SER A 474 17.72 1.39 26.04
N GLY A 475 17.25 1.38 27.27
CA GLY A 475 17.07 2.61 28.04
C GLY A 475 18.42 3.27 28.31
N PRO A 476 18.46 4.53 28.75
CA PRO A 476 19.71 5.16 29.21
C PRO A 476 20.31 4.34 30.34
N GLU A 477 21.65 4.24 30.35
CA GLU A 477 22.42 3.62 31.45
C GLU A 477 22.28 4.42 32.75
#